data_62e737a1ebbc41e0041fe74bb93c78df
#
_entry.id   62e737a1ebbc41e0041fe74bb93c78df
#
_cell.length_a   1.000
_cell.length_b   1.000
_cell.length_c   1.000
_cell.angle_alpha   90.00
_cell.angle_beta   90.00
_cell.angle_gamma   90.00
#
_symmetry.space_group_name_H-M   'P 1'
#
loop_
_entity.id
_entity.type
_entity.pdbx_description
1 polymer ?
#
loop_
_entity_poly.entity_id
_entity_poly.type
_entity_poly.pdbx_seq_one_letter_code
_entity_poly.pdbx_strand_id
1 'polypeptide(L)'
;MKILLSAYACEPGCGSEEGVGWNTVRQVANDHKVWVLTRIGFRQAIEAELERNPVPNLHFVYFDPFNWTEDWRNKQGLVQLHYYLWQIQAYFLARRLHQEICFDIVRHVTYVKHWSPSFLALLPVPFIWGPVGGAEAAPKLFWKDFSRRGQVYEVLRNLAQSVGECDPFVRLTAVRSRVGLATTHETAERLRSLGVKNVQIASQVGLSKEEINSLAQYGLPDGSPVRFISVGRLIHWKGVDLGIRAFAIALNHIPEAEYWIVGDGGERQRLEALAHSLGIGDKIRFWGALPRQETLSKIGQSHVLVHSSLHESGGFVCAEMMAAGRPVICLNLGGPAVQVTEETGIKVAAENPEQTVHDLAKAMIRLAEPQVRIRMGQAGRKRVQEVFDWELKETLLLDLYEKILPQSAVVNSVVPK
;
A
#
# COMPACT_ATOMS: atom_id res chain seq x y z
N MET A 1 -1.51 -3.65 27.13
CA MET A 1 -2.92 -3.34 26.79
C MET A 1 -3.60 -4.55 26.16
N LYS A 2 -4.94 -4.56 26.13
CA LYS A 2 -5.76 -5.51 25.38
C LYS A 2 -6.32 -4.81 24.13
N ILE A 3 -5.84 -5.21 22.97
CA ILE A 3 -6.15 -4.51 21.71
C ILE A 3 -6.96 -5.42 20.80
N LEU A 4 -8.04 -4.88 20.22
CA LEU A 4 -8.82 -5.55 19.18
C LEU A 4 -8.44 -4.98 17.81
N LEU A 5 -7.98 -5.83 16.91
CA LEU A 5 -7.65 -5.47 15.53
C LEU A 5 -8.67 -6.10 14.56
N SER A 6 -9.16 -5.31 13.63
CA SER A 6 -9.95 -5.79 12.49
C SER A 6 -9.04 -5.89 11.28
N ALA A 7 -8.70 -7.10 10.87
CA ALA A 7 -7.84 -7.39 9.75
C ALA A 7 -8.56 -8.32 8.76
N TYR A 8 -9.47 -7.77 7.94
CA TYR A 8 -10.25 -8.50 6.94
C TYR A 8 -9.36 -9.33 6.00
N ALA A 9 -8.19 -8.81 5.63
CA ALA A 9 -7.13 -9.51 4.92
C ALA A 9 -5.93 -9.66 5.86
N CYS A 10 -5.47 -10.91 6.09
CA CYS A 10 -4.38 -11.20 7.00
C CYS A 10 -3.79 -12.57 6.64
N GLU A 11 -2.62 -12.60 6.00
CA GLU A 11 -1.98 -13.85 5.59
C GLU A 11 -0.45 -13.74 5.69
N PRO A 12 0.21 -14.70 6.37
CA PRO A 12 1.66 -14.74 6.46
C PRO A 12 2.33 -15.00 5.10
N GLY A 13 3.51 -14.43 4.90
CA GLY A 13 4.31 -14.64 3.69
C GLY A 13 3.76 -13.94 2.43
N CYS A 14 2.64 -13.24 2.53
CA CYS A 14 2.06 -12.48 1.42
C CYS A 14 2.56 -11.04 1.40
N GLY A 15 2.57 -10.43 0.21
CA GLY A 15 2.70 -8.99 0.04
C GLY A 15 1.33 -8.29 0.05
N SER A 16 1.34 -6.98 -0.22
CA SER A 16 0.12 -6.17 -0.35
C SER A 16 -0.72 -6.13 0.93
N GLU A 17 -2.04 -6.16 0.81
CA GLU A 17 -3.00 -5.94 1.90
C GLU A 17 -2.96 -7.09 2.93
N GLU A 18 -2.82 -8.33 2.49
CA GLU A 18 -2.73 -9.52 3.33
C GLU A 18 -1.49 -9.48 4.23
N GLY A 19 -0.36 -9.09 3.65
CA GLY A 19 0.90 -8.91 4.38
C GLY A 19 0.87 -7.73 5.34
N VAL A 20 0.17 -6.63 5.00
CA VAL A 20 -0.05 -5.50 5.93
C VAL A 20 -0.79 -5.99 7.18
N GLY A 21 -1.85 -6.79 6.99
CA GLY A 21 -2.61 -7.37 8.10
C GLY A 21 -1.72 -8.22 9.00
N TRP A 22 -1.04 -9.20 8.42
CA TRP A 22 -0.19 -10.13 9.18
C TRP A 22 0.93 -9.42 9.94
N ASN A 23 1.70 -8.55 9.26
CA ASN A 23 2.81 -7.87 9.91
C ASN A 23 2.33 -6.91 11.01
N THR A 24 1.23 -6.17 10.76
CA THR A 24 0.68 -5.28 11.79
C THR A 24 0.24 -6.06 13.04
N VAL A 25 -0.51 -7.14 12.90
CA VAL A 25 -1.01 -7.87 14.08
C VAL A 25 0.11 -8.56 14.85
N ARG A 26 1.12 -9.05 14.14
CA ARG A 26 2.28 -9.70 14.74
C ARG A 26 3.13 -8.70 15.53
N GLN A 27 3.37 -7.50 14.98
CA GLN A 27 4.14 -6.46 15.65
C GLN A 27 3.43 -5.95 16.91
N VAL A 28 2.13 -5.65 16.84
CA VAL A 28 1.35 -5.21 18.02
C VAL A 28 1.35 -6.28 19.12
N ALA A 29 1.40 -7.56 18.76
CA ALA A 29 1.42 -8.66 19.73
C ALA A 29 2.75 -8.83 20.48
N ASN A 30 3.83 -8.17 20.05
CA ASN A 30 5.10 -8.19 20.79
C ASN A 30 4.95 -7.57 22.17
N ASP A 31 4.20 -6.47 22.28
CA ASP A 31 4.08 -5.67 23.51
C ASP A 31 2.68 -5.75 24.15
N HIS A 32 1.68 -6.26 23.42
CA HIS A 32 0.28 -6.22 23.85
C HIS A 32 -0.42 -7.56 23.66
N LYS A 33 -1.52 -7.78 24.39
CA LYS A 33 -2.45 -8.87 24.12
C LYS A 33 -3.40 -8.44 23.02
N VAL A 34 -3.38 -9.17 21.92
CA VAL A 34 -4.07 -8.81 20.67
C VAL A 34 -5.12 -9.85 20.30
N TRP A 35 -6.32 -9.38 20.03
CA TRP A 35 -7.37 -10.18 19.39
C TRP A 35 -7.58 -9.67 17.98
N VAL A 36 -7.66 -10.59 17.03
CA VAL A 36 -7.73 -10.27 15.61
C VAL A 36 -8.99 -10.85 15.00
N LEU A 37 -9.85 -10.00 14.50
CA LEU A 37 -10.98 -10.38 13.66
C LEU A 37 -10.51 -10.55 12.24
N THR A 38 -10.62 -11.75 11.66
CA THR A 38 -10.21 -12.03 10.28
C THR A 38 -11.11 -13.07 9.62
N ARG A 39 -10.96 -13.26 8.31
CA ARG A 39 -11.75 -14.22 7.53
C ARG A 39 -11.30 -15.66 7.77
N ILE A 40 -12.26 -16.58 7.66
CA ILE A 40 -12.02 -18.03 7.78
C ILE A 40 -11.02 -18.52 6.72
N GLY A 41 -11.04 -17.93 5.51
CA GLY A 41 -10.17 -18.35 4.41
C GLY A 41 -8.67 -18.22 4.69
N PHE A 42 -8.26 -17.40 5.67
CA PHE A 42 -6.84 -17.25 6.06
C PHE A 42 -6.42 -18.19 7.21
N ARG A 43 -7.37 -18.91 7.81
CA ARG A 43 -7.16 -19.72 9.02
C ARG A 43 -6.02 -20.72 8.85
N GLN A 44 -6.02 -21.51 7.78
CA GLN A 44 -5.03 -22.56 7.56
C GLN A 44 -3.60 -22.01 7.49
N ALA A 45 -3.40 -20.91 6.74
CA ALA A 45 -2.08 -20.28 6.59
C ALA A 45 -1.61 -19.67 7.92
N ILE A 46 -2.52 -19.01 8.66
CA ILE A 46 -2.20 -18.39 9.96
C ILE A 46 -1.86 -19.44 10.99
N GLU A 47 -2.67 -20.50 11.14
CA GLU A 47 -2.44 -21.56 12.14
C GLU A 47 -1.13 -22.32 11.83
N ALA A 48 -0.86 -22.64 10.56
CA ALA A 48 0.40 -23.27 10.15
C ALA A 48 1.63 -22.40 10.44
N GLU A 49 1.51 -21.07 10.36
CA GLU A 49 2.60 -20.18 10.72
C GLU A 49 2.79 -20.06 12.23
N LEU A 50 1.69 -20.00 13.00
CA LEU A 50 1.74 -19.95 14.47
C LEU A 50 2.23 -21.25 15.10
N GLU A 51 2.03 -22.40 14.46
CA GLU A 51 2.64 -23.67 14.88
C GLU A 51 4.17 -23.65 14.72
N ARG A 52 4.69 -23.03 13.66
CA ARG A 52 6.12 -22.90 13.41
C ARG A 52 6.77 -21.80 14.25
N ASN A 53 6.08 -20.69 14.39
CA ASN A 53 6.54 -19.47 15.04
C ASN A 53 5.47 -18.96 16.01
N PRO A 54 5.35 -19.54 17.23
CA PRO A 54 4.31 -19.18 18.19
C PRO A 54 4.40 -17.71 18.64
N VAL A 55 3.26 -17.03 18.70
CA VAL A 55 3.11 -15.67 19.25
C VAL A 55 2.10 -15.70 20.39
N PRO A 56 2.53 -15.83 21.66
CA PRO A 56 1.64 -16.12 22.79
C PRO A 56 0.55 -15.09 23.05
N ASN A 57 0.80 -13.82 22.70
CA ASN A 57 -0.12 -12.71 22.94
C ASN A 57 -1.14 -12.50 21.81
N LEU A 58 -1.16 -13.35 20.78
CA LEU A 58 -1.95 -13.17 19.56
C LEU A 58 -3.09 -14.20 19.51
N HIS A 59 -4.32 -13.72 19.48
CA HIS A 59 -5.54 -14.54 19.47
C HIS A 59 -6.37 -14.22 18.23
N PHE A 60 -6.62 -15.22 17.38
CA PHE A 60 -7.44 -15.04 16.18
C PHE A 60 -8.89 -15.45 16.40
N VAL A 61 -9.80 -14.67 15.83
CA VAL A 61 -11.24 -14.94 15.79
C VAL A 61 -11.65 -14.95 14.31
N TYR A 62 -11.89 -16.15 13.79
CA TYR A 62 -12.21 -16.37 12.39
C TYR A 62 -13.73 -16.39 12.16
N PHE A 63 -14.18 -15.61 11.20
CA PHE A 63 -15.58 -15.64 10.76
C PHE A 63 -15.76 -15.09 9.35
N ASP A 64 -16.81 -15.53 8.69
CA ASP A 64 -17.31 -14.94 7.44
C ASP A 64 -18.84 -14.84 7.51
N PRO A 65 -19.49 -13.81 6.92
CA PRO A 65 -20.93 -13.67 6.89
C PRO A 65 -21.56 -14.88 6.22
N PHE A 66 -22.59 -15.47 6.85
CA PHE A 66 -23.35 -16.60 6.31
C PHE A 66 -22.50 -17.81 5.89
N ASN A 67 -21.33 -18.01 6.47
CA ASN A 67 -20.33 -19.01 6.07
C ASN A 67 -19.92 -18.91 4.57
N TRP A 68 -19.97 -17.72 4.01
CA TRP A 68 -19.50 -17.48 2.65
C TRP A 68 -17.99 -17.47 2.61
N THR A 69 -17.40 -18.66 2.50
CA THR A 69 -15.94 -18.88 2.50
C THR A 69 -15.31 -18.77 1.11
N GLU A 70 -16.11 -18.53 0.07
CA GLU A 70 -15.63 -18.46 -1.32
C GLU A 70 -14.55 -17.38 -1.51
N ASP A 71 -13.62 -17.65 -2.43
CA ASP A 71 -12.61 -16.68 -2.84
C ASP A 71 -13.21 -15.61 -3.76
N TRP A 72 -13.60 -14.48 -3.15
CA TRP A 72 -14.20 -13.34 -3.82
C TRP A 72 -13.19 -12.46 -4.59
N ARG A 73 -11.89 -12.83 -4.55
CA ARG A 73 -10.82 -12.02 -5.16
C ARG A 73 -11.07 -11.72 -6.64
N ASN A 74 -11.77 -12.59 -7.35
CA ASN A 74 -12.07 -12.44 -8.78
C ASN A 74 -13.44 -11.77 -9.08
N LYS A 75 -14.28 -11.48 -8.06
CA LYS A 75 -15.64 -10.93 -8.22
C LYS A 75 -15.76 -9.57 -7.51
N GLN A 76 -15.14 -8.53 -8.04
CA GLN A 76 -14.97 -7.22 -7.38
C GLN A 76 -16.25 -6.59 -6.79
N GLY A 77 -17.40 -6.71 -7.44
CA GLY A 77 -18.68 -6.15 -6.94
C GLY A 77 -19.19 -6.89 -5.70
N LEU A 78 -19.09 -8.20 -5.66
CA LEU A 78 -19.55 -9.04 -4.55
C LEU A 78 -18.62 -8.90 -3.33
N VAL A 79 -17.32 -8.65 -3.53
CA VAL A 79 -16.38 -8.37 -2.44
C VAL A 79 -16.83 -7.17 -1.61
N GLN A 80 -17.33 -6.09 -2.24
CA GLN A 80 -17.75 -4.90 -1.49
C GLN A 80 -18.97 -5.20 -0.60
N LEU A 81 -19.95 -5.93 -1.13
CA LEU A 81 -21.13 -6.36 -0.37
C LEU A 81 -20.74 -7.30 0.78
N HIS A 82 -19.90 -8.31 0.48
CA HIS A 82 -19.39 -9.22 1.50
C HIS A 82 -18.66 -8.46 2.62
N TYR A 83 -17.76 -7.54 2.23
CA TYR A 83 -17.01 -6.70 3.18
C TYR A 83 -17.93 -5.85 4.05
N TYR A 84 -18.96 -5.22 3.49
CA TYR A 84 -19.91 -4.42 4.25
C TYR A 84 -20.67 -5.28 5.30
N LEU A 85 -21.18 -6.44 4.89
CA LEU A 85 -21.86 -7.38 5.78
C LEU A 85 -20.90 -7.94 6.85
N TRP A 86 -19.65 -8.21 6.46
CA TRP A 86 -18.59 -8.63 7.37
C TRP A 86 -18.33 -7.58 8.47
N GLN A 87 -18.31 -6.28 8.14
CA GLN A 87 -18.16 -5.20 9.13
C GLN A 87 -19.31 -5.15 10.13
N ILE A 88 -20.55 -5.41 9.67
CA ILE A 88 -21.71 -5.47 10.58
C ILE A 88 -21.56 -6.64 11.56
N GLN A 89 -21.23 -7.82 11.06
CA GLN A 89 -21.05 -9.00 11.91
C GLN A 89 -19.84 -8.84 12.85
N ALA A 90 -18.76 -8.23 12.37
CA ALA A 90 -17.58 -7.89 13.18
C ALA A 90 -17.95 -7.06 14.42
N TYR A 91 -18.88 -6.11 14.28
CA TYR A 91 -19.34 -5.32 15.42
C TYR A 91 -20.04 -6.15 16.49
N PHE A 92 -20.99 -7.01 16.11
CA PHE A 92 -21.70 -7.82 17.09
C PHE A 92 -20.76 -8.80 17.80
N LEU A 93 -19.84 -9.40 17.08
CA LEU A 93 -18.83 -10.29 17.64
C LEU A 93 -17.87 -9.52 18.56
N ALA A 94 -17.36 -8.38 18.12
CA ALA A 94 -16.48 -7.53 18.91
C ALA A 94 -17.15 -7.00 20.19
N ARG A 95 -18.45 -6.65 20.12
CA ARG A 95 -19.25 -6.22 21.29
C ARG A 95 -19.34 -7.32 22.34
N ARG A 96 -19.58 -8.56 21.91
CA ARG A 96 -19.61 -9.71 22.83
C ARG A 96 -18.24 -9.96 23.45
N LEU A 97 -17.19 -9.99 22.64
CA LEU A 97 -15.82 -10.16 23.13
C LEU A 97 -15.41 -9.02 24.08
N HIS A 98 -15.85 -7.80 23.81
CA HIS A 98 -15.54 -6.66 24.69
C HIS A 98 -16.18 -6.80 26.09
N GLN A 99 -17.38 -7.39 26.20
CA GLN A 99 -18.01 -7.65 27.48
C GLN A 99 -17.21 -8.62 28.35
N GLU A 100 -16.52 -9.57 27.74
CA GLU A 100 -15.70 -10.59 28.43
C GLU A 100 -14.25 -10.15 28.67
N ILE A 101 -13.64 -9.47 27.69
CA ILE A 101 -12.21 -9.17 27.65
C ILE A 101 -11.90 -7.76 28.15
N CYS A 102 -12.80 -6.78 27.94
CA CYS A 102 -12.58 -5.35 28.20
C CYS A 102 -11.39 -4.79 27.42
N PHE A 103 -11.55 -4.60 26.12
CA PHE A 103 -10.52 -4.01 25.26
C PHE A 103 -10.21 -2.55 25.63
N ASP A 104 -8.95 -2.18 25.59
CA ASP A 104 -8.48 -0.80 25.82
C ASP A 104 -8.57 0.05 24.55
N ILE A 105 -8.28 -0.57 23.39
CA ILE A 105 -8.23 0.07 22.06
C ILE A 105 -8.81 -0.88 21.01
N VAL A 106 -9.45 -0.28 20.02
CA VAL A 106 -9.90 -0.97 18.81
C VAL A 106 -9.33 -0.29 17.57
N ARG A 107 -8.80 -1.07 16.62
CA ARG A 107 -8.24 -0.55 15.36
C ARG A 107 -8.71 -1.35 14.16
N HIS A 108 -9.02 -0.65 13.07
CA HIS A 108 -9.30 -1.25 11.77
C HIS A 108 -8.05 -1.14 10.89
N VAL A 109 -7.49 -2.28 10.43
CA VAL A 109 -6.14 -2.38 9.84
C VAL A 109 -6.16 -2.57 8.33
N THR A 110 -6.98 -3.48 7.78
CA THR A 110 -6.94 -3.83 6.35
C THR A 110 -8.26 -3.64 5.63
N TYR A 111 -8.21 -3.45 4.32
CA TYR A 111 -9.36 -3.12 3.46
C TYR A 111 -10.02 -1.78 3.83
N VAL A 112 -9.27 -0.90 4.49
CA VAL A 112 -9.79 0.34 5.05
C VAL A 112 -9.89 1.41 3.97
N LYS A 113 -11.11 1.78 3.61
CA LYS A 113 -11.40 2.80 2.59
C LYS A 113 -12.15 3.96 3.23
N HIS A 114 -11.83 5.19 2.79
CA HIS A 114 -12.48 6.40 3.31
C HIS A 114 -14.01 6.44 3.08
N TRP A 115 -14.51 5.67 2.10
CA TRP A 115 -15.92 5.58 1.72
C TRP A 115 -16.63 4.29 2.18
N SER A 116 -16.02 3.56 3.11
CA SER A 116 -16.61 2.33 3.68
C SER A 116 -16.57 2.39 5.20
N PRO A 117 -17.69 2.09 5.91
CA PRO A 117 -17.74 2.22 7.35
C PRO A 117 -16.94 1.14 8.07
N SER A 118 -16.54 1.46 9.31
CA SER A 118 -16.15 0.45 10.31
C SER A 118 -17.11 0.52 11.48
N PHE A 119 -17.97 -0.46 11.62
CA PHE A 119 -18.93 -0.49 12.75
C PHE A 119 -18.25 -0.72 14.10
N LEU A 120 -16.97 -1.10 14.12
CA LEU A 120 -16.18 -1.17 15.36
C LEU A 120 -16.03 0.19 16.04
N ALA A 121 -16.16 1.29 15.31
CA ALA A 121 -16.21 2.64 15.87
C ALA A 121 -17.39 2.86 16.83
N LEU A 122 -18.38 1.96 16.85
CA LEU A 122 -19.53 2.02 17.77
C LEU A 122 -19.21 1.46 19.17
N LEU A 123 -18.10 0.75 19.34
CA LEU A 123 -17.69 0.25 20.64
C LEU A 123 -17.33 1.41 21.59
N PRO A 124 -17.58 1.27 22.91
CA PRO A 124 -17.34 2.35 23.89
C PRO A 124 -15.86 2.46 24.28
N VAL A 125 -14.94 2.36 23.31
CA VAL A 125 -13.49 2.42 23.52
C VAL A 125 -12.83 3.27 22.44
N PRO A 126 -11.61 3.81 22.67
CA PRO A 126 -10.89 4.54 21.66
C PRO A 126 -10.74 3.74 20.36
N PHE A 127 -11.15 4.33 19.25
CA PHE A 127 -11.12 3.71 17.93
C PHE A 127 -10.09 4.40 17.01
N ILE A 128 -9.23 3.62 16.39
CA ILE A 128 -8.27 4.05 15.37
C ILE A 128 -8.72 3.55 14.01
N TRP A 129 -8.91 4.48 13.09
CA TRP A 129 -9.30 4.17 11.72
C TRP A 129 -8.08 4.20 10.80
N GLY A 130 -7.62 3.03 10.37
CA GLY A 130 -6.56 2.98 9.38
C GLY A 130 -5.34 2.10 9.67
N PRO A 131 -4.49 2.02 8.64
CA PRO A 131 -4.29 2.98 7.53
C PRO A 131 -5.44 2.97 6.51
N VAL A 132 -6.00 4.15 6.27
CA VAL A 132 -7.12 4.39 5.35
C VAL A 132 -6.57 4.83 4.00
N GLY A 133 -7.05 4.22 2.92
CA GLY A 133 -6.71 4.59 1.55
C GLY A 133 -7.94 4.82 0.67
N GLY A 134 -7.70 4.93 -0.62
CA GLY A 134 -8.73 4.90 -1.65
C GLY A 134 -9.23 6.26 -2.13
N ALA A 135 -8.73 7.39 -1.60
CA ALA A 135 -9.09 8.72 -2.09
C ALA A 135 -8.27 9.15 -3.32
N GLU A 136 -7.21 8.42 -3.63
CA GLU A 136 -6.39 8.67 -4.80
C GLU A 136 -7.22 8.46 -6.08
N ALA A 137 -7.15 9.41 -7.01
CA ALA A 137 -7.86 9.36 -8.28
C ALA A 137 -6.94 9.72 -9.43
N ALA A 138 -7.11 9.04 -10.58
CA ALA A 138 -6.42 9.41 -11.79
C ALA A 138 -6.86 10.80 -12.25
N PRO A 139 -5.95 11.75 -12.51
CA PRO A 139 -6.31 13.09 -12.95
C PRO A 139 -7.09 13.03 -14.28
N LYS A 140 -8.18 13.80 -14.39
CA LYS A 140 -9.14 13.70 -15.52
C LYS A 140 -8.49 13.90 -16.89
N LEU A 141 -7.42 14.70 -16.98
CA LEU A 141 -6.73 14.95 -18.25
C LEU A 141 -6.06 13.69 -18.83
N PHE A 142 -5.77 12.69 -17.98
CA PHE A 142 -5.18 11.41 -18.41
C PHE A 142 -6.24 10.41 -18.93
N TRP A 143 -7.52 10.64 -18.66
CA TRP A 143 -8.58 9.71 -19.05
C TRP A 143 -8.72 9.58 -20.57
N LYS A 144 -8.31 10.59 -21.34
CA LYS A 144 -8.33 10.53 -22.81
C LYS A 144 -7.47 9.39 -23.37
N ASP A 145 -6.40 9.02 -22.64
CA ASP A 145 -5.45 7.97 -23.03
C ASP A 145 -5.89 6.57 -22.54
N PHE A 146 -6.94 6.51 -21.73
CA PHE A 146 -7.50 5.24 -21.27
C PHE A 146 -8.38 4.59 -22.33
N SER A 147 -8.40 3.26 -22.34
CA SER A 147 -9.41 2.50 -23.10
C SER A 147 -10.83 2.88 -22.64
N ARG A 148 -11.84 2.69 -23.49
CA ARG A 148 -13.25 2.95 -23.11
C ARG A 148 -13.64 2.20 -21.83
N ARG A 149 -13.14 0.97 -21.64
CA ARG A 149 -13.36 0.20 -20.41
C ARG A 149 -12.71 0.87 -19.18
N GLY A 150 -11.50 1.41 -19.34
CA GLY A 150 -10.81 2.17 -18.28
C GLY A 150 -11.58 3.44 -17.90
N GLN A 151 -12.09 4.20 -18.88
CA GLN A 151 -12.89 5.41 -18.62
C GLN A 151 -14.19 5.07 -17.86
N VAL A 152 -14.89 4.03 -18.29
CA VAL A 152 -16.11 3.56 -17.59
C VAL A 152 -15.78 3.11 -16.17
N TYR A 153 -14.67 2.40 -15.98
CA TYR A 153 -14.23 1.98 -14.65
C TYR A 153 -14.00 3.19 -13.72
N GLU A 154 -13.31 4.24 -14.18
CA GLU A 154 -13.05 5.44 -13.38
C GLU A 154 -14.35 6.18 -13.03
N VAL A 155 -15.30 6.28 -13.97
CA VAL A 155 -16.63 6.87 -13.71
C VAL A 155 -17.37 6.08 -12.62
N LEU A 156 -17.45 4.75 -12.77
CA LEU A 156 -18.14 3.89 -11.81
C LEU A 156 -17.45 3.90 -10.43
N ARG A 157 -16.12 3.91 -10.41
CA ARG A 157 -15.33 4.02 -9.18
C ARG A 157 -15.62 5.34 -8.45
N ASN A 158 -15.58 6.45 -9.15
CA ASN A 158 -15.84 7.77 -8.57
C ASN A 158 -17.28 7.88 -8.07
N LEU A 159 -18.26 7.33 -8.81
CA LEU A 159 -19.66 7.27 -8.39
C LEU A 159 -19.79 6.43 -7.09
N ALA A 160 -19.19 5.24 -7.05
CA ALA A 160 -19.23 4.38 -5.87
C ALA A 160 -18.61 5.07 -4.64
N GLN A 161 -17.51 5.80 -4.81
CA GLN A 161 -16.91 6.59 -3.74
C GLN A 161 -17.85 7.70 -3.25
N SER A 162 -18.44 8.47 -4.18
CA SER A 162 -19.38 9.54 -3.83
C SER A 162 -20.61 9.01 -3.10
N VAL A 163 -21.16 7.87 -3.54
CA VAL A 163 -22.27 7.20 -2.83
C VAL A 163 -21.84 6.72 -1.45
N GLY A 164 -20.67 6.11 -1.33
CA GLY A 164 -20.14 5.65 -0.04
C GLY A 164 -19.89 6.80 0.95
N GLU A 165 -19.40 7.95 0.48
CA GLU A 165 -19.22 9.15 1.34
C GLU A 165 -20.55 9.73 1.84
N CYS A 166 -21.67 9.44 1.16
CA CYS A 166 -23.01 9.80 1.61
C CYS A 166 -23.56 8.83 2.68
N ASP A 167 -22.93 7.67 2.89
CA ASP A 167 -23.34 6.71 3.92
C ASP A 167 -23.18 7.33 5.32
N PRO A 168 -24.28 7.46 6.11
CA PRO A 168 -24.21 8.02 7.44
C PRO A 168 -23.29 7.25 8.39
N PHE A 169 -23.09 5.95 8.16
CA PHE A 169 -22.18 5.13 8.95
C PHE A 169 -20.71 5.42 8.66
N VAL A 170 -20.36 5.85 7.45
CA VAL A 170 -19.01 6.35 7.14
C VAL A 170 -18.71 7.63 7.93
N ARG A 171 -19.65 8.59 7.94
CA ARG A 171 -19.52 9.81 8.75
C ARG A 171 -19.47 9.50 10.26
N LEU A 172 -20.30 8.56 10.71
CA LEU A 172 -20.29 8.12 12.11
C LEU A 172 -18.94 7.46 12.47
N THR A 173 -18.38 6.64 11.60
CA THR A 173 -17.02 6.08 11.75
C THR A 173 -16.00 7.21 11.89
N ALA A 174 -16.02 8.19 10.99
CA ALA A 174 -15.10 9.33 10.99
C ALA A 174 -15.16 10.13 12.28
N VAL A 175 -16.37 10.56 12.69
CA VAL A 175 -16.56 11.39 13.89
C VAL A 175 -16.18 10.66 15.19
N ARG A 176 -16.38 9.34 15.24
CA ARG A 176 -16.01 8.50 16.39
C ARG A 176 -14.54 8.07 16.40
N SER A 177 -13.83 8.25 15.30
CA SER A 177 -12.40 7.94 15.25
C SER A 177 -11.61 8.90 16.14
N ARG A 178 -10.87 8.35 17.10
CA ARG A 178 -9.94 9.13 17.94
C ARG A 178 -8.76 9.60 17.10
N VAL A 179 -8.32 8.75 16.16
CA VAL A 179 -7.29 9.03 15.16
C VAL A 179 -7.66 8.37 13.85
N GLY A 180 -7.48 9.09 12.74
CA GLY A 180 -7.49 8.56 11.37
C GLY A 180 -6.08 8.51 10.83
N LEU A 181 -5.61 7.32 10.45
CA LEU A 181 -4.32 7.13 9.80
C LEU A 181 -4.54 7.09 8.28
N ALA A 182 -4.14 8.12 7.57
CA ALA A 182 -4.30 8.21 6.11
C ALA A 182 -3.03 7.72 5.39
N THR A 183 -3.18 6.93 4.34
CA THR A 183 -2.04 6.47 3.53
C THR A 183 -1.42 7.57 2.69
N THR A 184 -2.20 8.59 2.34
CA THR A 184 -1.83 9.67 1.40
C THR A 184 -2.39 11.02 1.84
N HIS A 185 -1.89 12.10 1.23
CA HIS A 185 -2.39 13.46 1.48
C HIS A 185 -3.84 13.60 1.02
N GLU A 186 -4.20 13.03 -0.13
CA GLU A 186 -5.55 13.05 -0.69
C GLU A 186 -6.54 12.35 0.27
N THR A 187 -6.14 11.20 0.81
CA THR A 187 -6.95 10.49 1.81
C THR A 187 -7.04 11.27 3.11
N ALA A 188 -5.98 11.94 3.55
CA ALA A 188 -6.02 12.77 4.76
C ALA A 188 -7.02 13.94 4.63
N GLU A 189 -7.08 14.58 3.47
CA GLU A 189 -8.07 15.63 3.19
C GLU A 189 -9.50 15.10 3.24
N ARG A 190 -9.74 13.91 2.66
CA ARG A 190 -11.06 13.26 2.71
C ARG A 190 -11.46 12.90 4.13
N LEU A 191 -10.54 12.33 4.94
CA LEU A 191 -10.85 12.03 6.34
C LEU A 191 -11.22 13.27 7.14
N ARG A 192 -10.52 14.40 6.93
CA ARG A 192 -10.88 15.68 7.56
C ARG A 192 -12.26 16.17 7.13
N SER A 193 -12.59 16.08 5.84
CA SER A 193 -13.90 16.48 5.33
C SER A 193 -15.06 15.60 5.84
N LEU A 194 -14.77 14.32 6.16
CA LEU A 194 -15.74 13.40 6.80
C LEU A 194 -15.91 13.66 8.31
N GLY A 195 -15.03 14.46 8.93
CA GLY A 195 -15.14 14.84 10.33
C GLY A 195 -14.13 14.19 11.28
N VAL A 196 -13.09 13.52 10.77
CA VAL A 196 -11.99 13.03 11.62
C VAL A 196 -11.18 14.21 12.14
N LYS A 197 -11.10 14.39 13.46
CA LYS A 197 -10.43 15.54 14.09
C LYS A 197 -8.92 15.43 14.11
N ASN A 198 -8.39 14.23 14.33
CA ASN A 198 -6.95 13.95 14.36
C ASN A 198 -6.59 13.03 13.20
N VAL A 199 -5.99 13.59 12.15
CA VAL A 199 -5.56 12.84 10.97
C VAL A 199 -4.04 12.89 10.86
N GLN A 200 -3.43 11.72 10.80
CA GLN A 200 -1.99 11.55 10.59
C GLN A 200 -1.74 10.81 9.29
N ILE A 201 -0.64 11.13 8.60
CA ILE A 201 -0.21 10.38 7.41
C ILE A 201 0.65 9.21 7.88
N ALA A 202 0.22 8.00 7.54
CA ALA A 202 0.90 6.76 7.88
C ALA A 202 0.85 5.80 6.69
N SER A 203 1.96 5.64 6.00
CA SER A 203 2.06 4.67 4.91
C SER A 203 1.72 3.26 5.41
N GLN A 204 0.90 2.54 4.66
CA GLN A 204 0.65 1.11 4.92
C GLN A 204 1.82 0.21 4.51
N VAL A 205 2.78 0.74 3.75
CA VAL A 205 3.94 0.01 3.26
C VAL A 205 4.94 -0.18 4.38
N GLY A 206 5.41 -1.41 4.53
CA GLY A 206 6.50 -1.79 5.42
C GLY A 206 7.20 -3.03 4.86
N LEU A 207 8.45 -3.23 5.20
CA LEU A 207 9.26 -4.39 4.87
C LEU A 207 9.78 -5.02 6.15
N SER A 208 9.93 -6.34 6.18
CA SER A 208 10.58 -7.01 7.30
C SER A 208 12.09 -6.80 7.25
N LYS A 209 12.77 -6.99 8.37
CA LYS A 209 14.24 -6.94 8.43
C LYS A 209 14.88 -7.94 7.47
N GLU A 210 14.28 -9.12 7.32
CA GLU A 210 14.75 -10.16 6.42
C GLU A 210 14.63 -9.68 4.95
N GLU A 211 13.51 -9.06 4.58
CA GLU A 211 13.32 -8.50 3.24
C GLU A 211 14.31 -7.36 2.98
N ILE A 212 14.47 -6.43 3.93
CA ILE A 212 15.42 -5.31 3.84
C ILE A 212 16.85 -5.84 3.66
N ASN A 213 17.26 -6.80 4.49
CA ASN A 213 18.59 -7.39 4.44
C ASN A 213 18.84 -8.16 3.13
N SER A 214 17.85 -8.91 2.66
CA SER A 214 17.92 -9.64 1.39
C SER A 214 18.08 -8.68 0.20
N LEU A 215 17.29 -7.60 0.17
CA LEU A 215 17.37 -6.59 -0.88
C LEU A 215 18.67 -5.77 -0.80
N ALA A 216 19.19 -5.52 0.39
CA ALA A 216 20.44 -4.79 0.59
C ALA A 216 21.70 -5.55 0.10
N GLN A 217 21.59 -6.86 -0.12
CA GLN A 217 22.71 -7.67 -0.69
C GLN A 217 23.01 -7.32 -2.14
N TYR A 218 22.02 -6.79 -2.89
CA TYR A 218 22.30 -6.32 -4.24
C TYR A 218 23.26 -5.12 -4.23
N GLY A 219 24.30 -5.16 -5.08
CA GLY A 219 25.22 -4.02 -5.28
C GLY A 219 24.49 -2.75 -5.67
N LEU A 220 25.14 -1.60 -5.52
CA LEU A 220 24.59 -0.33 -6.00
C LEU A 220 24.52 -0.32 -7.54
N PRO A 221 23.58 0.43 -8.13
CA PRO A 221 23.31 0.39 -9.57
C PRO A 221 24.30 1.24 -10.36
N ASP A 222 25.51 0.76 -10.58
CA ASP A 222 26.62 1.45 -11.25
C ASP A 222 26.86 1.02 -12.71
N GLY A 223 26.34 -0.15 -13.10
CA GLY A 223 26.59 -0.75 -14.41
C GLY A 223 25.91 -0.08 -15.60
N SER A 224 26.33 -0.51 -16.79
CA SER A 224 25.74 -0.18 -18.08
C SER A 224 25.48 -1.47 -18.89
N PRO A 225 24.41 -1.58 -19.69
CA PRO A 225 23.41 -0.53 -19.97
C PRO A 225 22.50 -0.23 -18.75
N VAL A 226 22.01 1.01 -18.71
CA VAL A 226 21.05 1.41 -17.68
C VAL A 226 19.72 0.70 -17.90
N ARG A 227 19.25 -0.01 -16.88
CA ARG A 227 17.98 -0.76 -16.92
C ARG A 227 16.93 -0.07 -16.08
N PHE A 228 15.96 0.50 -16.74
CA PHE A 228 14.73 0.96 -16.08
C PHE A 228 13.81 -0.22 -15.86
N ILE A 229 12.99 -0.18 -14.82
CA ILE A 229 12.01 -1.23 -14.53
C ILE A 229 10.66 -0.63 -14.12
N SER A 230 9.56 -1.21 -14.61
CA SER A 230 8.23 -1.06 -14.02
C SER A 230 7.74 -2.40 -13.52
N VAL A 231 7.15 -2.41 -12.32
CA VAL A 231 6.64 -3.63 -11.69
C VAL A 231 5.20 -3.42 -11.24
N GLY A 232 4.28 -4.29 -11.67
CA GLY A 232 2.89 -4.26 -11.25
C GLY A 232 1.92 -4.76 -12.30
N ARG A 233 0.64 -4.84 -11.95
CA ARG A 233 -0.41 -5.26 -12.88
C ARG A 233 -0.51 -4.29 -14.05
N LEU A 234 -0.61 -4.81 -15.28
CA LEU A 234 -0.74 -4.00 -16.48
C LEU A 234 -2.21 -3.59 -16.71
N ILE A 235 -2.61 -2.54 -16.00
CA ILE A 235 -3.96 -1.95 -16.02
C ILE A 235 -3.85 -0.44 -16.25
N HIS A 236 -4.91 0.17 -16.78
CA HIS A 236 -4.89 1.55 -17.30
C HIS A 236 -4.33 2.59 -16.32
N TRP A 237 -4.68 2.52 -15.02
CA TRP A 237 -4.21 3.53 -14.07
C TRP A 237 -2.76 3.32 -13.57
N LYS A 238 -2.10 2.22 -13.95
CA LYS A 238 -0.68 2.04 -13.65
C LYS A 238 0.22 2.89 -14.56
N GLY A 239 -0.32 3.48 -15.62
CA GLY A 239 0.36 4.48 -16.45
C GLY A 239 1.66 3.98 -17.10
N VAL A 240 1.79 2.67 -17.35
CA VAL A 240 3.00 2.09 -17.95
C VAL A 240 3.25 2.67 -19.36
N ASP A 241 2.21 3.05 -20.06
CA ASP A 241 2.27 3.75 -21.35
C ASP A 241 2.99 5.11 -21.27
N LEU A 242 2.81 5.86 -20.17
CA LEU A 242 3.56 7.10 -19.92
C LEU A 242 5.05 6.80 -19.78
N GLY A 243 5.42 5.72 -19.08
CA GLY A 243 6.81 5.26 -18.95
C GLY A 243 7.41 4.85 -20.29
N ILE A 244 6.66 4.11 -21.14
CA ILE A 244 7.10 3.68 -22.48
C ILE A 244 7.33 4.90 -23.40
N ARG A 245 6.38 5.84 -23.41
CA ARG A 245 6.52 7.08 -24.20
C ARG A 245 7.70 7.93 -23.73
N ALA A 246 7.90 8.05 -22.43
CA ALA A 246 9.04 8.77 -21.85
C ALA A 246 10.36 8.08 -22.19
N PHE A 247 10.42 6.76 -22.15
CA PHE A 247 11.60 5.98 -22.50
C PHE A 247 11.98 6.16 -23.98
N ALA A 248 11.01 6.21 -24.90
CA ALA A 248 11.26 6.51 -26.31
C ALA A 248 11.98 7.87 -26.51
N ILE A 249 11.59 8.89 -25.74
CA ILE A 249 12.26 10.19 -25.76
C ILE A 249 13.67 10.08 -25.14
N ALA A 250 13.80 9.38 -24.02
CA ALA A 250 15.06 9.24 -23.30
C ALA A 250 16.13 8.50 -24.12
N LEU A 251 15.75 7.54 -24.96
CA LEU A 251 16.67 6.78 -25.83
C LEU A 251 17.49 7.67 -26.78
N ASN A 252 17.02 8.86 -27.15
CA ASN A 252 17.81 9.81 -27.95
C ASN A 252 19.06 10.31 -27.21
N HIS A 253 19.10 10.19 -25.88
CA HIS A 253 20.21 10.64 -25.03
C HIS A 253 20.96 9.47 -24.38
N ILE A 254 20.31 8.32 -24.24
CA ILE A 254 20.85 7.11 -23.60
C ILE A 254 20.53 5.86 -24.47
N PRO A 255 21.07 5.75 -25.68
CA PRO A 255 20.68 4.78 -26.72
C PRO A 255 20.89 3.32 -26.31
N GLU A 256 21.77 3.04 -25.33
CA GLU A 256 22.04 1.68 -24.84
C GLU A 256 21.13 1.26 -23.69
N ALA A 257 20.22 2.15 -23.22
CA ALA A 257 19.33 1.82 -22.11
C ALA A 257 18.31 0.73 -22.49
N GLU A 258 17.86 -0.01 -21.47
CA GLU A 258 16.82 -1.03 -21.57
C GLU A 258 15.65 -0.68 -20.64
N TYR A 259 14.44 -1.09 -21.01
CA TYR A 259 13.29 -0.94 -20.15
C TYR A 259 12.60 -2.29 -19.91
N TRP A 260 12.53 -2.71 -18.65
CA TRP A 260 11.92 -3.97 -18.23
C TRP A 260 10.54 -3.73 -17.66
N ILE A 261 9.57 -4.53 -18.08
CA ILE A 261 8.19 -4.46 -17.60
C ILE A 261 7.85 -5.82 -16.99
N VAL A 262 7.70 -5.85 -15.66
CA VAL A 262 7.36 -7.05 -14.88
C VAL A 262 5.92 -6.94 -14.43
N GLY A 263 5.11 -7.87 -14.87
CA GLY A 263 3.69 -7.96 -14.60
C GLY A 263 2.86 -8.31 -15.82
N ASP A 264 1.59 -8.56 -15.58
CA ASP A 264 0.62 -8.88 -16.63
C ASP A 264 -0.72 -8.19 -16.38
N GLY A 265 -1.59 -8.17 -17.38
CA GLY A 265 -2.92 -7.56 -17.29
C GLY A 265 -3.52 -7.18 -18.62
N GLY A 266 -4.72 -6.63 -18.57
CA GLY A 266 -5.51 -6.33 -19.78
C GLY A 266 -4.90 -5.31 -20.73
N GLU A 267 -3.91 -4.52 -20.28
CA GLU A 267 -3.23 -3.50 -21.09
C GLU A 267 -2.00 -4.06 -21.85
N ARG A 268 -1.56 -5.29 -21.58
CA ARG A 268 -0.31 -5.83 -22.11
C ARG A 268 -0.19 -5.70 -23.63
N GLN A 269 -1.17 -6.18 -24.36
CA GLN A 269 -1.15 -6.13 -25.83
C GLN A 269 -1.07 -4.69 -26.38
N ARG A 270 -1.79 -3.76 -25.73
CA ARG A 270 -1.75 -2.33 -26.09
C ARG A 270 -0.36 -1.73 -25.84
N LEU A 271 0.28 -2.10 -24.75
CA LEU A 271 1.61 -1.61 -24.37
C LEU A 271 2.69 -2.17 -25.30
N GLU A 272 2.61 -3.44 -25.68
CA GLU A 272 3.51 -4.06 -26.66
C GLU A 272 3.35 -3.40 -28.03
N ALA A 273 2.11 -3.17 -28.49
CA ALA A 273 1.84 -2.46 -29.74
C ALA A 273 2.36 -1.01 -29.70
N LEU A 274 2.24 -0.32 -28.57
CA LEU A 274 2.79 1.02 -28.38
C LEU A 274 4.32 1.02 -28.52
N ALA A 275 5.03 0.10 -27.88
CA ALA A 275 6.47 -0.03 -27.99
C ALA A 275 6.93 -0.25 -29.43
N HIS A 276 6.20 -1.09 -30.17
CA HIS A 276 6.45 -1.33 -31.60
C HIS A 276 6.21 -0.07 -32.45
N SER A 277 5.10 0.64 -32.22
CA SER A 277 4.76 1.84 -32.99
C SER A 277 5.76 2.98 -32.78
N LEU A 278 6.43 3.00 -31.62
CA LEU A 278 7.49 3.96 -31.30
C LEU A 278 8.89 3.51 -31.78
N GLY A 279 9.01 2.33 -32.41
CA GLY A 279 10.27 1.80 -32.92
C GLY A 279 11.27 1.38 -31.83
N ILE A 280 10.80 1.07 -30.60
CA ILE A 280 11.66 0.76 -29.45
C ILE A 280 11.39 -0.64 -28.88
N GLY A 281 10.72 -1.50 -29.64
CA GLY A 281 10.32 -2.84 -29.17
C GLY A 281 11.49 -3.73 -28.78
N ASP A 282 12.64 -3.58 -29.41
CA ASP A 282 13.91 -4.30 -29.13
C ASP A 282 14.60 -3.82 -27.84
N LYS A 283 14.27 -2.62 -27.36
CA LYS A 283 14.81 -2.03 -26.12
C LYS A 283 13.90 -2.27 -24.90
N ILE A 284 12.68 -2.81 -25.11
CA ILE A 284 11.72 -3.09 -24.04
C ILE A 284 11.53 -4.60 -23.88
N ARG A 285 11.61 -5.09 -22.64
CA ARG A 285 11.37 -6.49 -22.32
C ARG A 285 10.18 -6.67 -21.41
N PHE A 286 9.12 -7.32 -21.89
CA PHE A 286 7.96 -7.73 -21.11
C PHE A 286 8.19 -9.12 -20.52
N TRP A 287 8.34 -9.18 -19.18
CA TRP A 287 8.64 -10.43 -18.46
C TRP A 287 7.39 -11.22 -18.08
N GLY A 288 6.19 -10.63 -18.18
CA GLY A 288 4.96 -11.23 -17.68
C GLY A 288 4.89 -11.19 -16.15
N ALA A 289 3.89 -11.87 -15.61
CA ALA A 289 3.76 -12.05 -14.16
C ALA A 289 4.83 -13.04 -13.68
N LEU A 290 5.64 -12.61 -12.72
CA LEU A 290 6.70 -13.42 -12.12
C LEU A 290 6.38 -13.72 -10.65
N PRO A 291 6.81 -14.88 -10.12
CA PRO A 291 6.83 -15.15 -8.69
C PRO A 291 7.60 -14.05 -7.93
N ARG A 292 7.25 -13.85 -6.63
CA ARG A 292 7.84 -12.78 -5.82
C ARG A 292 9.37 -12.80 -5.81
N GLN A 293 9.98 -13.96 -5.62
CA GLN A 293 11.45 -14.07 -5.59
C GLN A 293 12.11 -13.68 -6.92
N GLU A 294 11.51 -14.09 -8.04
CA GLU A 294 12.01 -13.70 -9.35
C GLU A 294 11.81 -12.21 -9.61
N THR A 295 10.68 -11.64 -9.15
CA THR A 295 10.43 -10.19 -9.20
C THR A 295 11.51 -9.43 -8.42
N LEU A 296 11.84 -9.85 -7.19
CA LEU A 296 12.90 -9.23 -6.39
C LEU A 296 14.27 -9.37 -7.05
N SER A 297 14.54 -10.51 -7.72
CA SER A 297 15.76 -10.67 -8.51
C SER A 297 15.83 -9.68 -9.68
N LYS A 298 14.72 -9.43 -10.39
CA LYS A 298 14.67 -8.39 -11.44
C LYS A 298 14.88 -6.99 -10.90
N ILE A 299 14.32 -6.69 -9.73
CA ILE A 299 14.58 -5.46 -8.99
C ILE A 299 16.08 -5.32 -8.73
N GLY A 300 16.72 -6.35 -8.21
CA GLY A 300 18.16 -6.36 -7.95
C GLY A 300 19.05 -6.18 -9.18
N GLN A 301 18.61 -6.66 -10.34
CA GLN A 301 19.30 -6.53 -11.63
C GLN A 301 19.03 -5.20 -12.36
N SER A 302 18.04 -4.43 -11.93
CA SER A 302 17.68 -3.15 -12.52
C SER A 302 18.42 -1.99 -11.85
N HIS A 303 18.29 -0.80 -12.41
CA HIS A 303 18.97 0.41 -11.95
C HIS A 303 18.03 1.48 -11.41
N VAL A 304 16.84 1.63 -11.99
CA VAL A 304 15.87 2.69 -11.67
C VAL A 304 14.46 2.16 -11.80
N LEU A 305 13.61 2.39 -10.81
CA LEU A 305 12.17 2.17 -10.92
C LEU A 305 11.49 3.32 -11.65
N VAL A 306 10.62 2.99 -12.58
CA VAL A 306 9.66 3.94 -13.17
C VAL A 306 8.26 3.54 -12.73
N HIS A 307 7.70 4.29 -11.79
CA HIS A 307 6.38 4.05 -11.19
C HIS A 307 5.41 5.17 -11.58
N SER A 308 4.89 5.09 -12.78
CA SER A 308 4.00 6.09 -13.38
C SER A 308 2.51 5.93 -13.03
N SER A 309 2.21 5.29 -11.89
CA SER A 309 0.83 5.03 -11.46
C SER A 309 0.05 6.31 -11.19
N LEU A 310 -1.13 6.45 -11.80
CA LEU A 310 -1.99 7.62 -11.71
C LEU A 310 -2.86 7.64 -10.44
N HIS A 311 -3.08 6.48 -9.83
CA HIS A 311 -3.57 6.38 -8.45
C HIS A 311 -3.05 5.13 -7.76
N GLU A 312 -2.55 5.29 -6.55
CA GLU A 312 -1.95 4.22 -5.75
C GLU A 312 -1.93 4.62 -4.28
N SER A 313 -2.54 3.85 -3.39
CA SER A 313 -2.49 4.12 -1.95
C SER A 313 -1.22 3.61 -1.28
N GLY A 314 -0.69 2.48 -1.77
CA GLY A 314 0.50 1.82 -1.25
C GLY A 314 1.73 2.06 -2.13
N GLY A 315 2.04 1.11 -3.01
CA GLY A 315 3.22 1.15 -3.87
C GLY A 315 4.42 0.46 -3.22
N PHE A 316 4.26 -0.77 -2.75
CA PHE A 316 5.30 -1.57 -2.09
C PHE A 316 6.60 -1.62 -2.88
N VAL A 317 6.49 -1.69 -4.21
CA VAL A 317 7.66 -1.73 -5.10
C VAL A 317 8.59 -0.52 -4.93
N CYS A 318 8.07 0.65 -4.54
CA CYS A 318 8.91 1.82 -4.27
C CYS A 318 9.83 1.58 -3.07
N ALA A 319 9.30 1.01 -1.98
CA ALA A 319 10.11 0.64 -0.82
C ALA A 319 11.08 -0.51 -1.13
N GLU A 320 10.65 -1.52 -1.90
CA GLU A 320 11.49 -2.64 -2.34
C GLU A 320 12.68 -2.15 -3.18
N MET A 321 12.45 -1.23 -4.13
CA MET A 321 13.50 -0.63 -4.94
C MET A 321 14.47 0.20 -4.09
N MET A 322 13.95 1.02 -3.18
CA MET A 322 14.78 1.78 -2.25
C MET A 322 15.61 0.86 -1.33
N ALA A 323 15.03 -0.22 -0.82
CA ALA A 323 15.75 -1.22 -0.02
C ALA A 323 16.89 -1.87 -0.82
N ALA A 324 16.66 -2.17 -2.09
CA ALA A 324 17.69 -2.66 -3.00
C ALA A 324 18.73 -1.60 -3.40
N GLY A 325 18.59 -0.34 -2.97
CA GLY A 325 19.48 0.76 -3.32
C GLY A 325 19.25 1.31 -4.73
N ARG A 326 18.01 1.26 -5.22
CA ARG A 326 17.62 1.78 -6.54
C ARG A 326 16.76 3.02 -6.37
N PRO A 327 17.11 4.15 -7.04
CA PRO A 327 16.26 5.33 -7.01
C PRO A 327 14.93 5.08 -7.74
N VAL A 328 13.94 5.87 -7.36
CA VAL A 328 12.57 5.77 -7.86
C VAL A 328 12.19 7.03 -8.64
N ILE A 329 11.68 6.86 -9.85
CA ILE A 329 10.91 7.89 -10.56
C ILE A 329 9.44 7.57 -10.32
N CYS A 330 8.68 8.49 -9.75
CA CYS A 330 7.25 8.33 -9.58
C CYS A 330 6.49 9.60 -9.92
N LEU A 331 5.17 9.47 -10.14
CA LEU A 331 4.32 10.65 -10.19
C LEU A 331 4.15 11.22 -8.77
N ASN A 332 4.00 12.54 -8.67
CA ASN A 332 3.72 13.21 -7.40
C ASN A 332 2.25 13.02 -6.99
N LEU A 333 1.83 11.76 -6.89
CA LEU A 333 0.47 11.33 -6.56
C LEU A 333 0.52 10.15 -5.58
N GLY A 334 -0.45 10.13 -4.66
CA GLY A 334 -0.74 8.99 -3.79
C GLY A 334 0.41 8.53 -2.90
N GLY A 335 0.46 7.22 -2.62
CA GLY A 335 1.44 6.59 -1.75
C GLY A 335 2.90 6.73 -2.20
N PRO A 336 3.24 6.54 -3.49
CA PRO A 336 4.59 6.78 -3.98
C PRO A 336 5.11 8.19 -3.68
N ALA A 337 4.26 9.22 -3.79
CA ALA A 337 4.65 10.60 -3.46
C ALA A 337 4.96 10.83 -1.98
N VAL A 338 4.33 10.04 -1.08
CA VAL A 338 4.64 10.02 0.36
C VAL A 338 5.95 9.26 0.64
N GLN A 339 6.21 8.20 -0.09
CA GLN A 339 7.37 7.33 0.13
C GLN A 339 8.67 7.95 -0.39
N VAL A 340 8.63 8.50 -1.61
CA VAL A 340 9.81 9.03 -2.31
C VAL A 340 10.06 10.47 -1.89
N THR A 341 11.31 10.79 -1.57
CA THR A 341 11.79 12.16 -1.31
C THR A 341 12.76 12.60 -2.43
N GLU A 342 13.14 13.87 -2.43
CA GLU A 342 14.09 14.40 -3.41
C GLU A 342 15.49 13.76 -3.30
N GLU A 343 15.82 13.22 -2.12
CA GLU A 343 17.07 12.50 -1.88
C GLU A 343 17.03 11.06 -2.40
N THR A 344 15.83 10.44 -2.49
CA THR A 344 15.69 9.02 -2.81
C THR A 344 15.20 8.74 -4.22
N GLY A 345 14.78 9.79 -4.95
CA GLY A 345 14.24 9.65 -6.29
C GLY A 345 13.75 10.97 -6.88
N ILE A 346 12.98 10.87 -7.95
CA ILE A 346 12.43 12.03 -8.64
C ILE A 346 10.91 11.91 -8.71
N LYS A 347 10.22 12.91 -8.17
CA LYS A 347 8.77 13.05 -8.27
C LYS A 347 8.41 13.93 -9.43
N VAL A 348 7.60 13.44 -10.35
CA VAL A 348 7.15 14.12 -11.56
C VAL A 348 5.72 14.60 -11.37
N ALA A 349 5.44 15.85 -11.68
CA ALA A 349 4.09 16.40 -11.65
C ALA A 349 3.18 15.71 -12.68
N ALA A 350 1.94 15.42 -12.27
CA ALA A 350 0.93 14.80 -13.15
C ALA A 350 -0.10 15.86 -13.60
N GLU A 351 0.36 16.87 -14.35
CA GLU A 351 -0.46 17.98 -14.82
C GLU A 351 -1.25 17.60 -16.07
N ASN A 352 -0.57 17.11 -17.09
CA ASN A 352 -1.16 16.58 -18.32
C ASN A 352 -0.24 15.50 -18.90
N PRO A 353 -0.76 14.57 -19.74
CA PRO A 353 -0.01 13.42 -20.23
C PRO A 353 1.28 13.81 -20.98
N GLU A 354 1.22 14.83 -21.86
CA GLU A 354 2.35 15.22 -22.71
C GLU A 354 3.51 15.77 -21.87
N GLN A 355 3.21 16.74 -20.99
CA GLN A 355 4.23 17.31 -20.09
C GLN A 355 4.80 16.25 -19.15
N THR A 356 3.93 15.41 -18.59
CA THR A 356 4.35 14.31 -17.69
C THR A 356 5.29 13.34 -18.40
N VAL A 357 5.04 12.98 -19.65
CA VAL A 357 5.92 12.13 -20.47
C VAL A 357 7.29 12.78 -20.66
N HIS A 358 7.34 14.09 -20.98
CA HIS A 358 8.60 14.81 -21.13
C HIS A 358 9.38 14.88 -19.81
N ASP A 359 8.71 15.10 -18.69
CA ASP A 359 9.38 15.22 -17.41
C ASP A 359 9.83 13.86 -16.85
N LEU A 360 9.09 12.78 -17.13
CA LEU A 360 9.55 11.40 -16.91
C LEU A 360 10.81 11.10 -17.74
N ALA A 361 10.85 11.51 -19.01
CA ALA A 361 12.03 11.32 -19.86
C ALA A 361 13.26 12.08 -19.31
N LYS A 362 13.10 13.34 -18.87
CA LYS A 362 14.18 14.09 -18.21
C LYS A 362 14.65 13.39 -16.94
N ALA A 363 13.75 12.84 -16.15
CA ALA A 363 14.09 12.09 -14.94
C ALA A 363 14.88 10.81 -15.28
N MET A 364 14.50 10.08 -16.33
CA MET A 364 15.25 8.91 -16.83
C MET A 364 16.67 9.30 -17.25
N ILE A 365 16.82 10.37 -18.05
CA ILE A 365 18.12 10.89 -18.52
C ILE A 365 18.99 11.28 -17.32
N ARG A 366 18.45 12.00 -16.35
CA ARG A 366 19.17 12.40 -15.13
C ARG A 366 19.65 11.21 -14.31
N LEU A 367 18.80 10.17 -14.18
CA LEU A 367 19.16 8.95 -13.44
C LEU A 367 20.00 7.96 -14.29
N ALA A 368 20.29 8.27 -15.55
CA ALA A 368 21.29 7.54 -16.31
C ALA A 368 22.71 7.85 -15.82
N GLU A 369 22.92 8.95 -15.08
CA GLU A 369 24.21 9.27 -14.48
C GLU A 369 24.49 8.39 -13.24
N PRO A 370 25.59 7.61 -13.22
CA PRO A 370 25.88 6.67 -12.15
C PRO A 370 25.97 7.32 -10.77
N GLN A 371 26.63 8.48 -10.65
CA GLN A 371 26.81 9.14 -9.36
C GLN A 371 25.50 9.60 -8.74
N VAL A 372 24.53 10.05 -9.56
CA VAL A 372 23.21 10.46 -9.11
C VAL A 372 22.44 9.23 -8.61
N ARG A 373 22.47 8.12 -9.39
CA ARG A 373 21.83 6.86 -9.02
C ARG A 373 22.36 6.30 -7.69
N ILE A 374 23.68 6.23 -7.55
CA ILE A 374 24.35 5.69 -6.36
C ILE A 374 23.98 6.51 -5.12
N ARG A 375 24.07 7.83 -5.21
CA ARG A 375 23.71 8.72 -4.09
C ARG A 375 22.26 8.55 -3.68
N MET A 376 21.32 8.58 -4.63
CA MET A 376 19.90 8.42 -4.35
C MET A 376 19.58 7.00 -3.87
N GLY A 377 20.26 5.98 -4.39
CA GLY A 377 20.11 4.60 -3.94
C GLY A 377 20.56 4.40 -2.49
N GLN A 378 21.67 5.02 -2.07
CA GLN A 378 22.13 5.00 -0.68
C GLN A 378 21.13 5.69 0.25
N ALA A 379 20.62 6.85 -0.14
CA ALA A 379 19.60 7.58 0.60
C ALA A 379 18.29 6.74 0.71
N GLY A 380 17.92 6.03 -0.36
CA GLY A 380 16.79 5.12 -0.38
C GLY A 380 16.90 3.99 0.65
N ARG A 381 18.06 3.31 0.71
CA ARG A 381 18.33 2.27 1.73
C ARG A 381 18.18 2.80 3.14
N LYS A 382 18.80 3.95 3.42
CA LYS A 382 18.70 4.58 4.72
C LYS A 382 17.24 4.90 5.08
N ARG A 383 16.49 5.51 4.14
CA ARG A 383 15.08 5.84 4.37
C ARG A 383 14.24 4.61 4.67
N VAL A 384 14.46 3.48 3.97
CA VAL A 384 13.71 2.24 4.24
C VAL A 384 13.96 1.75 5.66
N GLN A 385 15.20 1.74 6.10
CA GLN A 385 15.56 1.34 7.46
C GLN A 385 14.96 2.27 8.53
N GLU A 386 14.82 3.57 8.24
CA GLU A 386 14.33 4.57 9.21
C GLU A 386 12.79 4.72 9.23
N VAL A 387 12.09 4.35 8.13
CA VAL A 387 10.68 4.69 7.96
C VAL A 387 9.80 3.49 7.61
N PHE A 388 10.34 2.50 6.89
CA PHE A 388 9.55 1.38 6.33
C PHE A 388 9.89 0.03 6.95
N ASP A 389 10.76 -0.05 7.94
CA ASP A 389 10.95 -1.22 8.78
C ASP A 389 9.71 -1.43 9.66
N TRP A 390 9.11 -2.63 9.62
CA TRP A 390 7.92 -2.94 10.40
C TRP A 390 8.12 -2.74 11.90
N GLU A 391 9.29 -3.07 12.44
CA GLU A 391 9.56 -2.92 13.88
C GLU A 391 9.58 -1.44 14.31
N LEU A 392 10.18 -0.55 13.49
CA LEU A 392 10.16 0.89 13.77
C LEU A 392 8.78 1.50 13.62
N LYS A 393 8.02 1.07 12.61
CA LYS A 393 6.63 1.52 12.44
C LYS A 393 5.76 1.17 13.63
N GLU A 394 6.00 0.03 14.25
CA GLU A 394 5.29 -0.37 15.46
C GLU A 394 5.62 0.54 16.64
N THR A 395 6.89 0.84 16.86
CA THR A 395 7.29 1.77 17.95
C THR A 395 6.55 3.10 17.85
N LEU A 396 6.42 3.66 16.64
CA LEU A 396 5.64 4.89 16.42
C LEU A 396 4.14 4.72 16.70
N LEU A 397 3.60 3.54 16.45
CA LEU A 397 2.19 3.23 16.73
C LEU A 397 1.94 2.98 18.23
N LEU A 398 2.90 2.40 18.95
CA LEU A 398 2.81 2.24 20.41
C LEU A 398 2.70 3.59 21.11
N ASP A 399 3.54 4.54 20.73
CA ASP A 399 3.44 5.94 21.23
C ASP A 399 2.06 6.54 20.95
N LEU A 400 1.48 6.24 19.81
CA LEU A 400 0.13 6.70 19.46
C LEU A 400 -0.91 6.06 20.36
N TYR A 401 -0.82 4.74 20.60
CA TYR A 401 -1.77 4.01 21.46
C TYR A 401 -1.77 4.57 22.89
N GLU A 402 -0.61 4.86 23.46
CA GLU A 402 -0.49 5.45 24.78
C GLU A 402 -1.12 6.85 24.86
N LYS A 403 -0.90 7.69 23.84
CA LYS A 403 -1.43 9.07 23.79
C LYS A 403 -2.95 9.18 23.65
N ILE A 404 -3.61 8.16 23.12
CA ILE A 404 -5.07 8.18 22.92
C ILE A 404 -5.86 7.60 24.09
N LEU A 405 -5.20 6.90 25.01
CA LEU A 405 -5.86 6.38 26.22
C LEU A 405 -6.28 7.54 27.13
N PRO A 406 -7.42 7.41 27.83
CA PRO A 406 -7.79 8.35 28.88
C PRO A 406 -6.72 8.36 29.99
N GLN A 407 -6.29 9.53 30.44
CA GLN A 407 -5.27 9.67 31.49
C GLN A 407 -5.57 8.92 32.79
N SER A 408 -6.85 8.57 33.04
CA SER A 408 -7.28 7.75 34.18
C SER A 408 -6.88 6.26 34.09
N ALA A 409 -6.50 5.76 32.92
CA ALA A 409 -6.08 4.36 32.75
C ALA A 409 -4.58 4.13 33.10
N VAL A 410 -3.77 5.17 33.07
CA VAL A 410 -2.31 5.09 33.31
C VAL A 410 -1.98 4.96 34.79
N VAL A 411 -2.85 5.38 35.68
CA VAL A 411 -2.57 5.42 37.15
C VAL A 411 -2.66 4.02 37.80
N ASN A 412 -3.32 3.04 37.16
CA ASN A 412 -3.50 1.70 37.74
C ASN A 412 -2.40 0.67 37.37
N SER A 413 -1.35 1.07 36.67
CA SER A 413 -0.24 0.16 36.31
C SER A 413 1.00 0.26 37.22
N VAL A 414 0.97 1.16 38.21
CA VAL A 414 2.02 1.21 39.28
C VAL A 414 1.55 0.36 40.44
N VAL A 415 1.85 -0.93 40.42
CA VAL A 415 1.77 -1.81 41.60
C VAL A 415 2.87 -1.40 42.57
N PRO A 416 2.57 -1.06 43.82
CA PRO A 416 3.61 -0.95 44.85
C PRO A 416 4.17 -2.35 45.15
N LYS A 417 5.46 -2.37 45.46
CA LYS A 417 6.20 -3.55 45.86
C LYS A 417 5.65 -4.22 47.13
#